data_fce6f5c0f08812f01df79d7ed09096ef
#
_entry.id   fce6f5c0f08812f01df79d7ed09096ef
#
_cell.length_a   1.000
_cell.length_b   1.000
_cell.length_c   1.000
_cell.angle_alpha   90.00
_cell.angle_beta   90.00
_cell.angle_gamma   90.00
#
_symmetry.space_group_name_H-M   'P 1'
#
loop_
_entity.id
_entity.type
_entity.pdbx_description
1 polymer ?
#
loop_
_entity_poly.entity_id
_entity_poly.type
_entity_poly.pdbx_seq_one_letter_code
_entity_poly.pdbx_strand_id
1 'polypeptide(L)'
;MTFIDDCTRITWLYLLKHKDDVFSVFQSFQTMIQTQFSAKIQILRFDNGSEYVNKKFQDYFATHGLLHENSCAQTPQKNGVAERKNRLIPETTRALLLGAHVPSRYWDDAIATAVYLLNRMPSKVLQFKTLLQVLSEHVSLPTILLLPPRIFGCVAFIHLHKKQQTKLDPCVIRCIFVGYATHQKGYRCYHPATKRTYITMDVTFLESETFVPSSVLIRP
;
A
#
# COMPACT_ATOMS: atom_id res chain seq x y z
N MET A 1 0.05 9.17 -5.25
CA MET A 1 -0.96 8.85 -6.29
C MET A 1 -1.70 7.58 -5.91
N THR A 2 -3.03 7.54 -6.10
CA THR A 2 -3.86 6.37 -5.82
C THR A 2 -4.65 5.99 -7.05
N PHE A 3 -4.71 4.69 -7.35
CA PHE A 3 -5.65 4.12 -8.31
C PHE A 3 -6.72 3.34 -7.55
N ILE A 4 -7.96 3.52 -7.91
CA ILE A 4 -9.11 2.89 -7.24
C ILE A 4 -9.96 2.24 -8.32
N ASP A 5 -10.18 0.93 -8.20
CA ASP A 5 -11.08 0.21 -9.08
C ASP A 5 -12.54 0.51 -8.72
N ASP A 6 -13.33 0.88 -9.73
CA ASP A 6 -14.70 1.33 -9.49
C ASP A 6 -15.64 0.16 -9.14
N CYS A 7 -15.34 -1.05 -9.55
CA CYS A 7 -16.12 -2.25 -9.24
C CYS A 7 -15.83 -2.76 -7.84
N THR A 8 -14.58 -3.08 -7.55
CA THR A 8 -14.16 -3.74 -6.30
C THR A 8 -13.78 -2.77 -5.20
N ARG A 9 -13.59 -1.49 -5.53
CA ARG A 9 -13.09 -0.43 -4.64
C ARG A 9 -11.67 -0.67 -4.12
N ILE A 10 -10.94 -1.65 -4.65
CA ILE A 10 -9.56 -1.89 -4.27
C ILE A 10 -8.69 -0.69 -4.64
N THR A 11 -7.70 -0.43 -3.81
CA THR A 11 -6.86 0.76 -3.94
C THR A 11 -5.40 0.34 -4.08
N TRP A 12 -4.72 0.90 -5.08
CA TRP A 12 -3.27 0.82 -5.24
C TRP A 12 -2.66 2.17 -4.94
N LEU A 13 -1.55 2.18 -4.23
CA LEU A 13 -0.82 3.38 -3.83
C LEU A 13 0.55 3.42 -4.49
N TYR A 14 0.89 4.55 -5.08
CA TYR A 14 2.23 4.86 -5.59
C TYR A 14 2.73 6.16 -4.96
N LEU A 15 3.89 6.10 -4.34
CA LEU A 15 4.57 7.26 -3.80
C LEU A 15 5.41 7.89 -4.92
N LEU A 16 5.15 9.15 -5.23
CA LEU A 16 5.83 9.90 -6.28
C LEU A 16 6.78 10.91 -5.64
N LYS A 17 7.94 11.09 -6.25
CA LYS A 17 8.87 12.17 -5.88
C LYS A 17 8.49 13.47 -6.60
N HIS A 18 8.12 13.37 -7.86
CA HIS A 18 7.75 14.50 -8.70
C HIS A 18 6.41 14.26 -9.37
N LYS A 19 5.68 15.35 -9.67
CA LYS A 19 4.41 15.27 -10.40
C LYS A 19 4.59 14.78 -11.83
N ASP A 20 5.75 14.99 -12.41
CA ASP A 20 6.08 14.53 -13.78
C ASP A 20 6.15 13.01 -13.90
N ASP A 21 6.31 12.29 -12.77
CA ASP A 21 6.38 10.83 -12.73
C ASP A 21 5.00 10.16 -12.95
N VAL A 22 3.90 10.93 -12.92
CA VAL A 22 2.53 10.42 -13.01
C VAL A 22 2.31 9.54 -14.24
N PHE A 23 2.81 9.98 -15.40
CA PHE A 23 2.64 9.23 -16.65
C PHE A 23 3.37 7.88 -16.63
N SER A 24 4.62 7.85 -16.20
CA SER A 24 5.42 6.61 -16.12
C SER A 24 4.84 5.62 -15.10
N VAL A 25 4.32 6.14 -13.99
CA VAL A 25 3.65 5.33 -12.98
C VAL A 25 2.33 4.75 -13.50
N PHE A 26 1.56 5.53 -14.27
CA PHE A 26 0.36 5.02 -14.92
C PHE A 26 0.68 3.87 -15.90
N GLN A 27 1.70 4.01 -16.74
CA GLN A 27 2.15 2.94 -17.64
C GLN A 27 2.56 1.67 -16.86
N SER A 28 3.32 1.84 -15.77
CA SER A 28 3.72 0.74 -14.90
C SER A 28 2.52 0.06 -14.24
N PHE A 29 1.53 0.86 -13.80
CA PHE A 29 0.28 0.35 -13.24
C PHE A 29 -0.53 -0.44 -14.27
N GLN A 30 -0.69 0.08 -15.48
CA GLN A 30 -1.40 -0.63 -16.55
C GLN A 30 -0.71 -1.96 -16.90
N THR A 31 0.62 -1.95 -17.02
CA THR A 31 1.40 -3.17 -17.27
C THR A 31 1.21 -4.18 -16.14
N MET A 32 1.21 -3.72 -14.89
CA MET A 32 0.97 -4.56 -13.71
C MET A 32 -0.43 -5.18 -13.74
N ILE A 33 -1.47 -4.41 -14.05
CA ILE A 33 -2.85 -4.93 -14.19
C ILE A 33 -2.92 -6.01 -15.28
N GLN A 34 -2.28 -5.80 -16.43
CA GLN A 34 -2.27 -6.76 -17.51
C GLN A 34 -1.52 -8.05 -17.14
N THR A 35 -0.35 -7.93 -16.51
CA THR A 35 0.52 -9.07 -16.23
C THR A 35 0.12 -9.85 -14.99
N GLN A 36 -0.34 -9.18 -13.93
CA GLN A 36 -0.65 -9.82 -12.65
C GLN A 36 -2.09 -10.29 -12.54
N PHE A 37 -3.00 -9.62 -13.25
CA PHE A 37 -4.45 -9.90 -13.15
C PHE A 37 -5.06 -10.35 -14.47
N SER A 38 -4.29 -10.39 -15.58
CA SER A 38 -4.77 -10.70 -16.93
C SER A 38 -5.97 -9.84 -17.33
N ALA A 39 -6.04 -8.61 -16.81
CA ALA A 39 -7.13 -7.66 -17.00
C ALA A 39 -6.67 -6.45 -17.80
N LYS A 40 -7.64 -5.72 -18.38
CA LYS A 40 -7.37 -4.48 -19.13
C LYS A 40 -8.12 -3.33 -18.49
N ILE A 41 -7.45 -2.19 -18.33
CA ILE A 41 -8.11 -0.94 -17.98
C ILE A 41 -8.86 -0.47 -19.24
N GLN A 42 -10.15 -0.22 -19.13
CA GLN A 42 -11.00 0.26 -20.21
C GLN A 42 -11.25 1.76 -20.11
N ILE A 43 -11.52 2.23 -18.90
CA ILE A 43 -11.87 3.61 -18.62
C ILE A 43 -10.97 4.12 -17.50
N LEU A 44 -10.36 5.27 -17.70
CA LEU A 44 -9.64 6.00 -16.66
C LEU A 44 -10.38 7.28 -16.35
N ARG A 45 -10.74 7.45 -15.07
CA ARG A 45 -11.40 8.65 -14.58
C ARG A 45 -10.47 9.40 -13.63
N PHE A 46 -10.29 10.69 -13.85
CA PHE A 46 -9.55 11.56 -12.93
C PHE A 46 -10.17 12.97 -12.89
N ASP A 47 -9.74 13.75 -11.93
CA ASP A 47 -10.08 15.17 -11.86
C ASP A 47 -9.30 15.96 -12.94
N ASN A 48 -9.69 17.22 -13.15
CA ASN A 48 -9.08 18.09 -14.16
C ASN A 48 -7.65 18.55 -13.77
N GLY A 49 -6.87 17.72 -13.10
CA GLY A 49 -5.47 18.01 -12.78
C GLY A 49 -4.65 18.20 -14.07
N SER A 50 -3.86 19.28 -14.12
CA SER A 50 -3.04 19.62 -15.27
C SER A 50 -2.02 18.52 -15.64
N GLU A 51 -1.64 17.69 -14.68
CA GLU A 51 -0.75 16.55 -14.83
C GLU A 51 -1.31 15.45 -15.75
N TYR A 52 -2.64 15.36 -15.88
CA TYR A 52 -3.33 14.37 -16.71
C TYR A 52 -3.78 14.90 -18.07
N VAL A 53 -3.85 16.23 -18.20
CA VAL A 53 -4.30 16.92 -19.44
C VAL A 53 -3.10 17.31 -20.27
N ASN A 54 -2.28 16.35 -20.68
CA ASN A 54 -1.15 16.63 -21.56
C ASN A 54 -1.19 15.71 -22.81
N LYS A 55 -0.49 16.14 -23.86
CA LYS A 55 -0.47 15.43 -25.13
C LYS A 55 0.01 13.98 -25.01
N LYS A 56 0.95 13.70 -24.09
CA LYS A 56 1.49 12.34 -23.87
C LYS A 56 0.40 11.37 -23.40
N PHE A 57 -0.48 11.80 -22.51
CA PHE A 57 -1.61 11.00 -22.07
C PHE A 57 -2.64 10.80 -23.18
N GLN A 58 -2.96 11.84 -23.92
CA GLN A 58 -3.93 11.76 -25.02
C GLN A 58 -3.47 10.80 -26.12
N ASP A 59 -2.22 10.92 -26.56
CA ASP A 59 -1.64 10.04 -27.57
C ASP A 59 -1.60 8.58 -27.08
N TYR A 60 -1.28 8.39 -25.79
CA TYR A 60 -1.24 7.08 -25.17
C TYR A 60 -2.63 6.43 -25.08
N PHE A 61 -3.64 7.18 -24.66
CA PHE A 61 -5.03 6.70 -24.60
C PHE A 61 -5.55 6.30 -25.97
N ALA A 62 -5.31 7.12 -26.98
CA ALA A 62 -5.68 6.82 -28.35
C ALA A 62 -5.01 5.54 -28.87
N THR A 63 -3.70 5.39 -28.61
CA THR A 63 -2.93 4.21 -29.05
C THR A 63 -3.39 2.91 -28.38
N HIS A 64 -3.80 2.97 -27.09
CA HIS A 64 -4.18 1.78 -26.33
C HIS A 64 -5.69 1.56 -26.22
N GLY A 65 -6.50 2.41 -26.87
CA GLY A 65 -7.96 2.31 -26.85
C GLY A 65 -8.56 2.55 -25.45
N LEU A 66 -7.94 3.41 -24.63
CA LEU A 66 -8.42 3.76 -23.30
C LEU A 66 -9.41 4.91 -23.40
N LEU A 67 -10.57 4.77 -22.78
CA LEU A 67 -11.50 5.86 -22.65
C LEU A 67 -11.10 6.75 -21.46
N HIS A 68 -11.06 8.05 -21.69
CA HIS A 68 -10.80 9.05 -20.68
C HIS A 68 -12.10 9.76 -20.31
N GLU A 69 -12.47 9.69 -19.03
CA GLU A 69 -13.60 10.43 -18.46
C GLU A 69 -13.09 11.52 -17.52
N ASN A 70 -13.38 12.76 -17.85
CA ASN A 70 -13.19 13.89 -16.94
C ASN A 70 -14.39 14.02 -16.01
N SER A 71 -14.14 14.28 -14.74
CA SER A 71 -15.21 14.71 -13.85
C SER A 71 -15.68 16.10 -14.25
N CYS A 72 -16.98 16.23 -14.57
CA CYS A 72 -17.59 17.53 -14.83
C CYS A 72 -17.49 18.39 -13.57
N ALA A 73 -16.99 19.60 -13.68
CA ALA A 73 -16.84 20.55 -12.54
C ALA A 73 -18.18 20.80 -11.79
N GLN A 74 -19.32 20.55 -12.45
CA GLN A 74 -20.66 20.78 -11.91
C GLN A 74 -21.29 19.54 -11.25
N THR A 75 -20.64 18.36 -11.28
CA THR A 75 -21.16 17.13 -10.65
C THR A 75 -20.11 16.49 -9.75
N PRO A 76 -19.88 17.02 -8.52
CA PRO A 76 -18.91 16.50 -7.56
C PRO A 76 -19.15 15.03 -7.15
N GLN A 77 -20.38 14.55 -7.30
CA GLN A 77 -20.80 13.20 -6.88
C GLN A 77 -20.02 12.07 -7.57
N LYS A 78 -19.50 12.27 -8.77
CA LYS A 78 -18.72 11.26 -9.50
C LYS A 78 -17.33 10.99 -8.89
N ASN A 79 -16.80 11.92 -8.08
CA ASN A 79 -15.46 11.81 -7.46
C ASN A 79 -15.51 11.41 -5.97
N GLY A 80 -16.71 11.27 -5.38
CA GLY A 80 -16.88 11.05 -3.95
C GLY A 80 -16.21 9.77 -3.39
N VAL A 81 -15.95 8.76 -4.24
CA VAL A 81 -15.23 7.55 -3.84
C VAL A 81 -13.75 7.85 -3.65
N ALA A 82 -13.14 8.53 -4.62
CA ALA A 82 -11.72 8.91 -4.58
C ALA A 82 -11.45 9.88 -3.43
N GLU A 83 -12.29 10.91 -3.26
CA GLU A 83 -12.19 11.88 -2.16
C GLU A 83 -12.27 11.21 -0.78
N ARG A 84 -13.24 10.30 -0.60
CA ARG A 84 -13.39 9.54 0.64
C ARG A 84 -12.16 8.67 0.92
N LYS A 85 -11.62 8.00 -0.09
CA LYS A 85 -10.40 7.20 0.06
C LYS A 85 -9.19 8.07 0.35
N ASN A 86 -9.04 9.19 -0.36
CA ASN A 86 -7.95 10.15 -0.16
C ASN A 86 -7.98 10.81 1.24
N ARG A 87 -9.13 10.86 1.90
CA ARG A 87 -9.25 11.27 3.31
C ARG A 87 -8.93 10.11 4.26
N LEU A 88 -9.50 8.94 4.02
CA LEU A 88 -9.39 7.79 4.91
C LEU A 88 -7.96 7.25 5.01
N ILE A 89 -7.20 7.26 3.91
CA ILE A 89 -5.82 6.75 3.88
C ILE A 89 -4.91 7.55 4.83
N PRO A 90 -4.81 8.90 4.77
CA PRO A 90 -4.00 9.68 5.71
C PRO A 90 -4.49 9.57 7.16
N GLU A 91 -5.80 9.49 7.41
CA GLU A 91 -6.35 9.30 8.74
C GLU A 91 -5.90 7.96 9.34
N THR A 92 -6.00 6.87 8.57
CA THR A 92 -5.52 5.55 8.96
C THR A 92 -4.00 5.54 9.16
N THR A 93 -3.25 6.18 8.28
CA THR A 93 -1.79 6.31 8.38
C THR A 93 -1.38 6.98 9.70
N ARG A 94 -2.05 8.09 10.03
CA ARG A 94 -1.82 8.80 11.29
C ARG A 94 -2.14 7.93 12.50
N ALA A 95 -3.26 7.21 12.45
CA ALA A 95 -3.65 6.28 13.52
C ALA A 95 -2.62 5.16 13.72
N LEU A 96 -2.07 4.61 12.64
CA LEU A 96 -1.01 3.58 12.72
C LEU A 96 0.27 4.14 13.37
N LEU A 97 0.73 5.31 12.94
CA LEU A 97 1.94 5.93 13.50
C LEU A 97 1.78 6.26 14.98
N LEU A 98 0.65 6.88 15.36
CA LEU A 98 0.37 7.26 16.74
C LEU A 98 0.16 6.03 17.63
N GLY A 99 -0.65 5.05 17.18
CA GLY A 99 -0.96 3.85 17.95
C GLY A 99 0.25 2.95 18.18
N ALA A 100 1.18 2.91 17.23
CA ALA A 100 2.41 2.13 17.33
C ALA A 100 3.59 2.92 17.94
N HIS A 101 3.41 4.20 18.23
CA HIS A 101 4.48 5.11 18.66
C HIS A 101 5.69 5.14 17.72
N VAL A 102 5.46 4.93 16.42
CA VAL A 102 6.49 4.94 15.40
C VAL A 102 6.72 6.40 14.92
N PRO A 103 7.98 6.85 14.82
CA PRO A 103 8.29 8.20 14.36
C PRO A 103 7.72 8.50 12.97
N SER A 104 7.32 9.74 12.73
CA SER A 104 6.70 10.20 11.48
C SER A 104 7.56 9.98 10.23
N ARG A 105 8.87 9.83 10.36
CA ARG A 105 9.77 9.50 9.23
C ARG A 105 9.45 8.19 8.52
N TYR A 106 8.66 7.30 9.16
CA TYR A 106 8.20 6.04 8.58
C TYR A 106 6.79 6.15 7.98
N TRP A 107 6.42 7.38 7.59
CA TRP A 107 5.10 7.66 7.02
C TRP A 107 4.84 6.89 5.71
N ASP A 108 5.88 6.64 4.91
CA ASP A 108 5.84 5.88 3.66
C ASP A 108 5.49 4.40 3.89
N ASP A 109 6.11 3.76 4.87
CA ASP A 109 5.76 2.41 5.30
C ASP A 109 4.35 2.35 5.92
N ALA A 110 4.00 3.36 6.73
CA ALA A 110 2.69 3.43 7.38
C ALA A 110 1.55 3.65 6.38
N ILE A 111 1.71 4.50 5.37
CA ILE A 111 0.68 4.73 4.36
C ILE A 111 0.49 3.50 3.44
N ALA A 112 1.57 2.82 3.09
CA ALA A 112 1.49 1.57 2.35
C ALA A 112 0.76 0.49 3.16
N THR A 113 1.05 0.39 4.46
CA THR A 113 0.36 -0.52 5.38
C THR A 113 -1.11 -0.13 5.57
N ALA A 114 -1.43 1.17 5.66
CA ALA A 114 -2.81 1.64 5.74
C ALA A 114 -3.63 1.17 4.54
N VAL A 115 -3.13 1.36 3.32
CA VAL A 115 -3.80 0.88 2.10
C VAL A 115 -3.92 -0.64 2.09
N TYR A 116 -2.87 -1.35 2.52
CA TYR A 116 -2.88 -2.81 2.64
C TYR A 116 -3.99 -3.30 3.55
N LEU A 117 -4.17 -2.67 4.72
CA LEU A 117 -5.22 -3.00 5.69
C LEU A 117 -6.61 -2.61 5.17
N LEU A 118 -6.76 -1.39 4.63
CA LEU A 118 -8.04 -0.91 4.09
C LEU A 118 -8.59 -1.81 2.98
N ASN A 119 -7.73 -2.40 2.16
CA ASN A 119 -8.13 -3.37 1.15
C ASN A 119 -8.62 -4.71 1.74
N ARG A 120 -8.35 -4.97 3.03
CA ARG A 120 -8.73 -6.18 3.77
C ARG A 120 -9.80 -5.96 4.83
N MET A 121 -10.27 -4.72 4.99
CA MET A 121 -11.37 -4.41 5.90
C MET A 121 -12.71 -4.71 5.24
N PRO A 122 -13.66 -5.33 5.98
CA PRO A 122 -15.02 -5.53 5.49
C PRO A 122 -15.73 -4.20 5.25
N SER A 123 -16.51 -4.11 4.17
CA SER A 123 -17.28 -2.93 3.84
C SER A 123 -18.78 -3.24 3.81
N LYS A 124 -19.62 -2.38 4.44
CA LYS A 124 -21.07 -2.50 4.37
C LYS A 124 -21.59 -2.44 2.92
N VAL A 125 -20.98 -1.60 2.08
CA VAL A 125 -21.34 -1.43 0.67
C VAL A 125 -21.14 -2.73 -0.12
N LEU A 126 -20.19 -3.56 0.30
CA LEU A 126 -19.86 -4.85 -0.32
C LEU A 126 -20.40 -6.04 0.49
N GLN A 127 -21.51 -5.85 1.21
CA GLN A 127 -22.14 -6.90 2.02
C GLN A 127 -21.18 -7.56 3.00
N PHE A 128 -20.36 -6.75 3.67
CA PHE A 128 -19.33 -7.17 4.62
C PHE A 128 -18.18 -8.02 4.02
N LYS A 129 -18.08 -8.13 2.71
CA LYS A 129 -16.87 -8.66 2.07
C LYS A 129 -15.74 -7.64 2.13
N THR A 130 -14.50 -8.14 2.14
CA THR A 130 -13.33 -7.30 1.97
C THR A 130 -13.16 -6.94 0.49
N LEU A 131 -12.49 -5.80 0.21
CA LEU A 131 -12.22 -5.38 -1.18
C LEU A 131 -11.41 -6.44 -1.94
N LEU A 132 -10.48 -7.09 -1.23
CA LEU A 132 -9.64 -8.15 -1.78
C LEU A 132 -10.45 -9.41 -2.12
N GLN A 133 -11.45 -9.77 -1.29
CA GLN A 133 -12.37 -10.88 -1.59
C GLN A 133 -13.18 -10.61 -2.85
N VAL A 134 -13.75 -9.40 -2.98
CA VAL A 134 -14.48 -9.02 -4.19
C VAL A 134 -13.57 -9.06 -5.42
N LEU A 135 -12.34 -8.58 -5.32
CA LEU A 135 -11.38 -8.68 -6.42
C LEU A 135 -11.11 -10.16 -6.80
N SER A 136 -10.99 -11.05 -5.82
CA SER A 136 -10.74 -12.48 -6.06
C SER A 136 -11.88 -13.22 -6.77
N GLU A 137 -13.08 -12.65 -6.77
CA GLU A 137 -14.23 -13.19 -7.52
C GLU A 137 -14.12 -12.94 -9.03
N HIS A 138 -13.31 -11.93 -9.42
CA HIS A 138 -13.13 -11.51 -10.82
C HIS A 138 -11.79 -11.93 -11.41
N VAL A 139 -10.75 -12.02 -10.60
CA VAL A 139 -9.37 -12.29 -11.07
C VAL A 139 -8.60 -13.15 -10.09
N SER A 140 -7.62 -13.90 -10.60
CA SER A 140 -6.67 -14.64 -9.75
C SER A 140 -5.74 -13.67 -9.02
N LEU A 141 -5.64 -13.80 -7.70
CA LEU A 141 -4.80 -12.91 -6.89
C LEU A 141 -3.34 -13.36 -6.89
N PRO A 142 -2.39 -12.45 -7.09
CA PRO A 142 -0.97 -12.72 -6.85
C PRO A 142 -0.71 -13.12 -5.39
N THR A 143 0.20 -14.08 -5.17
CA THR A 143 0.51 -14.61 -3.83
C THR A 143 1.03 -13.55 -2.86
N ILE A 144 1.61 -12.47 -3.35
CA ILE A 144 2.07 -11.33 -2.55
C ILE A 144 0.91 -10.64 -1.81
N LEU A 145 -0.30 -10.68 -2.35
CA LEU A 145 -1.49 -10.10 -1.73
C LEU A 145 -2.12 -11.02 -0.67
N LEU A 146 -1.65 -12.25 -0.51
CA LEU A 146 -2.25 -13.24 0.39
C LEU A 146 -1.61 -13.28 1.78
N LEU A 147 -0.73 -12.33 2.12
CA LEU A 147 -0.16 -12.27 3.47
C LEU A 147 -1.24 -11.86 4.49
N PRO A 148 -1.29 -12.50 5.68
CA PRO A 148 -2.21 -12.11 6.72
C PRO A 148 -1.84 -10.71 7.28
N PRO A 149 -2.84 -9.91 7.66
CA PRO A 149 -2.64 -8.64 8.35
C PRO A 149 -1.89 -8.84 9.66
N ARG A 150 -1.02 -7.86 10.02
CA ARG A 150 -0.25 -7.80 11.26
C ARG A 150 -0.33 -6.41 11.85
N ILE A 151 -0.17 -6.31 13.17
CA ILE A 151 -0.20 -5.02 13.89
C ILE A 151 1.06 -4.22 13.56
N PHE A 152 0.88 -3.06 12.93
CA PHE A 152 1.97 -2.14 12.60
C PHE A 152 2.72 -1.69 13.84
N GLY A 153 4.05 -1.71 13.79
CA GLY A 153 4.91 -1.32 14.91
C GLY A 153 5.09 -2.36 16.00
N CYS A 154 4.46 -3.55 15.89
CA CYS A 154 4.67 -4.63 16.85
C CYS A 154 6.10 -5.18 16.79
N VAL A 155 6.47 -5.89 17.85
CA VAL A 155 7.74 -6.62 17.90
C VAL A 155 7.69 -7.78 16.92
N ALA A 156 8.74 -7.89 16.13
CA ALA A 156 8.94 -8.95 15.15
C ALA A 156 10.31 -9.59 15.34
N PHE A 157 10.35 -10.90 15.43
CA PHE A 157 11.57 -11.68 15.53
C PHE A 157 11.88 -12.30 14.16
N ILE A 158 12.97 -11.86 13.54
CA ILE A 158 13.40 -12.35 12.23
C ILE A 158 14.42 -13.45 12.43
N HIS A 159 14.19 -14.58 11.76
CA HIS A 159 15.16 -15.66 11.66
C HIS A 159 16.16 -15.37 10.53
N LEU A 160 17.43 -15.18 10.89
CA LEU A 160 18.46 -14.88 9.92
C LEU A 160 18.92 -16.16 9.23
N HIS A 161 19.05 -16.13 7.90
CA HIS A 161 19.61 -17.22 7.13
C HIS A 161 21.09 -17.43 7.45
N LYS A 162 21.57 -18.69 7.44
CA LYS A 162 22.98 -19.06 7.68
C LYS A 162 23.99 -18.24 6.87
N LYS A 163 23.64 -17.78 5.67
CA LYS A 163 24.48 -16.90 4.85
C LYS A 163 24.61 -15.47 5.37
N GLN A 164 23.74 -15.06 6.29
CA GLN A 164 23.69 -13.71 6.86
C GLN A 164 24.24 -13.66 8.28
N GLN A 165 24.74 -14.79 8.79
CA GLN A 165 25.25 -14.96 10.14
C GLN A 165 26.70 -15.44 10.12
N THR A 166 27.47 -14.98 11.10
CA THR A 166 28.70 -15.68 11.53
C THR A 166 28.35 -16.75 12.58
N LYS A 167 29.30 -17.60 12.94
CA LYS A 167 29.07 -18.67 13.95
C LYS A 167 28.66 -18.15 15.34
N LEU A 168 28.92 -16.86 15.61
CA LEU A 168 28.68 -16.22 16.90
C LEU A 168 27.49 -15.24 16.88
N ASP A 169 26.92 -14.97 15.70
CA ASP A 169 25.78 -14.07 15.60
C ASP A 169 24.48 -14.74 16.08
N PRO A 170 23.55 -13.97 16.66
CA PRO A 170 22.28 -14.50 17.06
C PRO A 170 21.49 -14.99 15.84
N CYS A 171 20.86 -16.16 15.95
CA CYS A 171 20.01 -16.71 14.90
C CYS A 171 18.72 -15.91 14.67
N VAL A 172 18.33 -15.11 15.68
CA VAL A 172 17.09 -14.32 15.69
C VAL A 172 17.39 -12.91 16.12
N ILE A 173 16.85 -11.93 15.40
CA ILE A 173 16.98 -10.51 15.73
C ILE A 173 15.61 -9.90 16.01
N ARG A 174 15.56 -9.02 17.02
CA ARG A 174 14.35 -8.30 17.40
C ARG A 174 14.20 -7.03 16.57
N CYS A 175 13.15 -6.95 15.79
CA CYS A 175 12.86 -5.88 14.84
C CYS A 175 11.48 -5.25 15.08
N ILE A 176 11.23 -4.12 14.43
CA ILE A 176 9.92 -3.48 14.34
C ILE A 176 9.26 -3.95 13.05
N PHE A 177 8.02 -4.41 13.11
CA PHE A 177 7.23 -4.64 11.91
C PHE A 177 6.77 -3.29 11.33
N VAL A 178 7.17 -2.99 10.10
CA VAL A 178 6.86 -1.72 9.44
C VAL A 178 6.01 -1.88 8.17
N GLY A 179 5.62 -3.10 7.81
CA GLY A 179 4.69 -3.31 6.70
C GLY A 179 5.02 -4.49 5.81
N TYR A 180 4.61 -4.38 4.56
CA TYR A 180 4.66 -5.44 3.56
C TYR A 180 5.56 -5.03 2.39
N ALA A 181 6.27 -5.98 1.81
CA ALA A 181 7.08 -5.71 0.63
C ALA A 181 6.19 -5.55 -0.61
N THR A 182 6.55 -4.62 -1.48
CA THR A 182 5.79 -4.28 -2.68
C THR A 182 6.14 -5.15 -3.90
N HIS A 183 7.37 -5.65 -3.97
CA HIS A 183 7.89 -6.37 -5.15
C HIS A 183 8.18 -7.86 -4.90
N GLN A 184 8.01 -8.31 -3.66
CA GLN A 184 8.19 -9.72 -3.31
C GLN A 184 7.28 -10.10 -2.15
N LYS A 185 6.95 -11.37 -2.00
CA LYS A 185 6.17 -11.85 -0.87
C LYS A 185 7.02 -11.80 0.39
N GLY A 186 6.65 -10.97 1.37
CA GLY A 186 7.39 -10.88 2.65
C GLY A 186 6.97 -9.69 3.49
N TYR A 187 7.30 -9.79 4.77
CA TYR A 187 7.12 -8.75 5.76
C TYR A 187 8.35 -7.84 5.81
N ARG A 188 8.12 -6.53 5.91
CA ARG A 188 9.17 -5.53 6.10
C ARG A 188 9.37 -5.30 7.59
N CYS A 189 10.57 -5.57 8.07
CA CYS A 189 10.91 -5.42 9.46
C CYS A 189 12.18 -4.60 9.59
N TYR A 190 12.14 -3.55 10.41
CA TYR A 190 13.25 -2.64 10.64
C TYR A 190 14.00 -3.01 11.92
N HIS A 191 15.32 -3.14 11.83
CA HIS A 191 16.19 -3.39 12.98
C HIS A 191 16.90 -2.09 13.41
N PRO A 192 16.51 -1.48 14.54
CA PRO A 192 17.00 -0.16 14.95
C PRO A 192 18.50 -0.10 15.22
N ALA A 193 19.08 -1.15 15.80
CA ALA A 193 20.49 -1.16 16.16
C ALA A 193 21.42 -1.10 14.93
N THR A 194 21.08 -1.82 13.85
CA THR A 194 21.87 -1.82 12.60
C THR A 194 21.32 -0.86 11.54
N LYS A 195 20.16 -0.22 11.80
CA LYS A 195 19.45 0.66 10.85
C LYS A 195 19.14 -0.02 9.52
N ARG A 196 18.95 -1.35 9.52
CA ARG A 196 18.64 -2.14 8.33
C ARG A 196 17.17 -2.55 8.31
N THR A 197 16.60 -2.58 7.10
CA THR A 197 15.29 -3.16 6.83
C THR A 197 15.49 -4.52 6.20
N TYR A 198 14.81 -5.53 6.76
CA TYR A 198 14.78 -6.89 6.27
C TYR A 198 13.43 -7.17 5.64
N ILE A 199 13.44 -7.95 4.55
CA ILE A 199 12.22 -8.47 3.92
C ILE A 199 12.32 -9.98 3.97
N THR A 200 11.42 -10.60 4.70
CA THR A 200 11.43 -12.06 4.92
C THR A 200 10.04 -12.60 5.24
N MET A 201 9.86 -13.89 5.03
CA MET A 201 8.69 -14.65 5.48
C MET A 201 8.93 -15.32 6.85
N ASP A 202 10.21 -15.51 7.24
CA ASP A 202 10.61 -16.17 8.46
C ASP A 202 10.59 -15.19 9.63
N VAL A 203 9.39 -14.85 10.07
CA VAL A 203 9.14 -13.87 11.13
C VAL A 203 8.17 -14.43 12.14
N THR A 204 8.52 -14.33 13.42
CA THR A 204 7.61 -14.56 14.54
C THR A 204 7.16 -13.20 15.10
N PHE A 205 5.85 -12.96 15.17
CA PHE A 205 5.29 -11.70 15.65
C PHE A 205 4.86 -11.80 17.10
N LEU A 206 5.18 -10.77 17.88
CA LEU A 206 4.65 -10.55 19.21
C LEU A 206 3.75 -9.32 19.16
N GLU A 207 2.49 -9.53 18.76
CA GLU A 207 1.53 -8.46 18.49
C GLU A 207 0.97 -7.81 19.75
N SER A 208 1.18 -8.41 20.92
CA SER A 208 0.83 -7.84 22.23
C SER A 208 1.77 -6.72 22.66
N GLU A 209 2.94 -6.58 22.02
CA GLU A 209 3.95 -5.58 22.37
C GLU A 209 4.25 -4.66 21.20
N THR A 210 4.21 -3.34 21.44
CA THR A 210 4.80 -2.35 20.54
C THR A 210 6.31 -2.29 20.77
N PHE A 211 7.08 -2.15 19.72
CA PHE A 211 8.55 -2.09 19.85
C PHE A 211 9.01 -0.84 20.61
N VAL A 212 8.31 0.29 20.41
CA VAL A 212 8.55 1.54 21.12
C VAL A 212 7.58 1.61 22.30
N PRO A 213 8.05 1.53 23.55
CA PRO A 213 7.17 1.60 24.72
C PRO A 213 6.51 2.99 24.78
N SER A 214 5.25 3.02 25.20
CA SER A 214 4.47 4.26 25.37
C SER A 214 5.14 5.27 26.34
N SER A 215 6.00 4.79 27.24
CA SER A 215 6.73 5.62 28.22
C SER A 215 7.85 6.49 27.62
N VAL A 216 8.25 6.28 26.36
CA VAL A 216 9.35 7.03 25.72
C VAL A 216 8.87 8.33 25.06
N LEU A 217 7.57 8.55 24.94
CA LEU A 217 6.99 9.71 24.28
C LEU A 217 6.69 10.92 25.17
N ILE A 218 7.07 10.88 26.44
CA ILE A 218 6.95 12.03 27.32
C ILE A 218 8.28 12.80 27.30
N ARG A 219 8.57 13.49 26.20
CA ARG A 219 9.42 14.69 26.20
C ARG A 219 8.90 15.66 25.16
N PRO A 220 8.62 16.89 25.60
CA PRO A 220 8.16 17.99 24.76
C PRO A 220 9.16 18.36 23.69
#